data_a08606d4c60fa7edbad02cedb2111b1d
#
_entry.id   a08606d4c60fa7edbad02cedb2111b1d
#
_cell.length_a   1.000
_cell.length_b   1.000
_cell.length_c   1.000
_cell.angle_alpha   90.00
_cell.angle_beta   90.00
_cell.angle_gamma   90.00
#
_symmetry.space_group_name_H-M   'P 1'
#
loop_
_entity.id
_entity.type
_entity.pdbx_description
1 polymer ?
#
loop_
_entity_poly.entity_id
_entity_poly.type
_entity_poly.pdbx_seq_one_letter_code
_entity_poly.pdbx_strand_id
1 'polypeptide(L)'
;MKRYLVPLLAACLLLTAGCAKAPDTAEPSADPAAAASAAPETTAAPRFAAGEETAYILCEGKSDGAKALSIWLRSSGMDAAESFVPDGLDAPMYTLPAAERALGEIPAATDETRHVRVAADTELLESGILAVWLPAFESATGYIAEIYAGDASVLAAEAAAGEADVLLMKKADASALGTMTHYGARYDLVSTIYSVI
;
A
#
# COMPACT_ATOMS: atom_id res chain seq x y z
N MET A 1 -45.82 -9.27 7.68
CA MET A 1 -46.43 -9.80 6.45
C MET A 1 -46.47 -8.70 5.42
N LYS A 2 -45.63 -8.78 4.37
CA LYS A 2 -45.83 -8.23 3.02
C LYS A 2 -44.63 -8.65 2.18
N ARG A 3 -44.83 -9.72 1.44
CA ARG A 3 -43.93 -10.22 0.39
C ARG A 3 -44.11 -9.35 -0.84
N TYR A 4 -43.00 -8.83 -1.40
CA TYR A 4 -42.98 -8.33 -2.77
C TYR A 4 -42.09 -9.24 -3.61
N LEU A 5 -42.74 -9.99 -4.43
CA LEU A 5 -42.24 -10.77 -5.54
C LEU A 5 -42.25 -9.83 -6.75
N VAL A 6 -41.16 -9.67 -7.48
CA VAL A 6 -41.11 -9.00 -8.79
C VAL A 6 -40.21 -9.78 -9.73
N PRO A 7 -40.57 -9.92 -10.98
CA PRO A 7 -40.20 -11.03 -11.81
C PRO A 7 -39.01 -10.81 -12.72
N LEU A 8 -38.47 -11.95 -13.09
CA LEU A 8 -37.59 -12.26 -14.20
C LEU A 8 -38.09 -11.68 -15.53
N LEU A 9 -37.28 -10.97 -16.28
CA LEU A 9 -37.51 -10.72 -17.71
C LEU A 9 -36.26 -11.10 -18.50
N ALA A 10 -36.39 -12.23 -19.16
CA ALA A 10 -35.50 -12.72 -20.20
C ALA A 10 -35.95 -12.15 -21.56
N ALA A 11 -35.04 -11.72 -22.38
CA ALA A 11 -35.21 -11.55 -23.83
C ALA A 11 -33.81 -11.64 -24.44
N CYS A 12 -33.44 -12.73 -24.99
CA CYS A 12 -33.58 -13.28 -26.33
C CYS A 12 -33.03 -12.42 -27.47
N LEU A 13 -31.91 -12.92 -28.02
CA LEU A 13 -31.58 -13.17 -29.43
C LEU A 13 -31.79 -12.08 -30.48
N LEU A 14 -30.75 -11.84 -31.27
CA LEU A 14 -30.76 -12.13 -32.72
C LEU A 14 -29.37 -12.12 -33.35
N LEU A 15 -29.04 -13.25 -33.95
CA LEU A 15 -27.98 -13.49 -34.91
C LEU A 15 -28.27 -12.75 -36.20
N THR A 16 -27.23 -12.15 -36.84
CA THR A 16 -27.22 -12.04 -38.29
C THR A 16 -25.80 -12.35 -38.80
N ALA A 17 -25.72 -13.47 -39.49
CA ALA A 17 -24.63 -13.85 -40.38
C ALA A 17 -24.74 -13.04 -41.67
N GLY A 18 -23.58 -12.52 -42.11
CA GLY A 18 -23.44 -11.89 -43.43
C GLY A 18 -22.11 -12.28 -44.08
N CYS A 19 -22.14 -13.31 -44.91
CA CYS A 19 -21.06 -13.62 -45.87
C CYS A 19 -21.14 -12.68 -47.07
N ALA A 20 -20.01 -12.08 -47.49
CA ALA A 20 -19.75 -11.64 -48.86
C ALA A 20 -18.24 -11.57 -49.11
N LYS A 21 -17.78 -12.51 -49.85
CA LYS A 21 -16.98 -12.67 -51.05
C LYS A 21 -15.92 -11.61 -51.37
N ALA A 22 -14.66 -12.08 -51.46
CA ALA A 22 -13.49 -11.37 -52.02
C ALA A 22 -13.63 -11.06 -53.53
N PRO A 23 -12.83 -10.12 -54.05
CA PRO A 23 -11.85 -10.54 -55.06
C PRO A 23 -10.42 -10.07 -54.76
N ASP A 24 -9.53 -10.90 -55.27
CA ASP A 24 -8.10 -10.79 -55.54
C ASP A 24 -7.70 -9.44 -56.17
N THR A 25 -6.59 -8.88 -55.76
CA THR A 25 -5.53 -8.38 -56.65
C THR A 25 -4.38 -7.73 -55.88
N ALA A 26 -3.18 -8.27 -56.14
CA ALA A 26 -1.85 -7.61 -56.13
C ALA A 26 -1.19 -7.25 -54.79
N GLU A 27 -0.17 -8.02 -54.45
CA GLU A 27 1.05 -7.58 -53.78
C GLU A 27 1.68 -6.32 -54.44
N PRO A 28 2.29 -5.45 -53.66
CA PRO A 28 3.72 -5.51 -53.59
C PRO A 28 4.29 -5.45 -52.15
N SER A 29 5.27 -6.31 -51.98
CA SER A 29 6.37 -6.26 -51.04
C SER A 29 6.60 -4.88 -50.40
N ALA A 30 6.40 -4.79 -49.09
CA ALA A 30 6.99 -3.76 -48.27
C ALA A 30 7.54 -4.39 -46.99
N ASP A 31 8.83 -4.19 -46.80
CA ASP A 31 9.66 -4.55 -45.66
C ASP A 31 8.92 -4.55 -44.33
N PRO A 32 9.10 -5.55 -43.46
CA PRO A 32 8.73 -5.44 -42.07
C PRO A 32 9.77 -4.56 -41.37
N ALA A 33 9.54 -3.27 -41.39
CA ALA A 33 10.23 -2.37 -40.47
C ALA A 33 10.04 -2.87 -39.04
N ALA A 34 11.14 -3.21 -38.44
CA ALA A 34 11.29 -3.67 -37.07
C ALA A 34 10.40 -2.87 -36.12
N ALA A 35 9.35 -3.49 -35.60
CA ALA A 35 8.73 -3.05 -34.35
C ALA A 35 9.79 -3.19 -33.28
N ALA A 36 10.44 -2.09 -32.96
CA ALA A 36 11.28 -1.99 -31.76
C ALA A 36 10.38 -2.28 -30.56
N SER A 37 10.46 -3.50 -30.08
CA SER A 37 9.97 -3.87 -28.77
C SER A 37 10.67 -2.94 -27.78
N ALA A 38 9.95 -1.95 -27.28
CA ALA A 38 10.41 -1.17 -26.14
C ALA A 38 10.61 -2.17 -25.00
N ALA A 39 11.87 -2.45 -24.69
CA ALA A 39 12.22 -3.17 -23.49
C ALA A 39 11.58 -2.40 -22.32
N PRO A 40 11.01 -3.09 -21.31
CA PRO A 40 10.51 -2.41 -20.12
C PRO A 40 11.65 -1.56 -19.57
N GLU A 41 11.39 -0.27 -19.38
CA GLU A 41 12.35 0.62 -18.71
C GLU A 41 12.63 -0.01 -17.35
N THR A 42 13.84 -0.50 -17.17
CA THR A 42 14.31 -0.99 -15.89
C THR A 42 14.32 0.22 -14.99
N THR A 43 13.33 0.35 -14.13
CA THR A 43 13.31 1.35 -13.06
C THR A 43 14.61 1.13 -12.27
N ALA A 44 15.49 2.11 -12.29
CA ALA A 44 16.73 2.02 -11.53
C ALA A 44 16.38 1.76 -10.06
N ALA A 45 17.11 0.84 -9.43
CA ALA A 45 16.93 0.58 -8.00
C ALA A 45 17.11 1.90 -7.22
N PRO A 46 16.33 2.12 -6.17
CA PRO A 46 16.45 3.32 -5.36
C PRO A 46 17.87 3.44 -4.82
N ARG A 47 18.37 4.66 -4.80
CA ARG A 47 19.69 4.94 -4.22
C ARG A 47 19.51 5.37 -2.78
N PHE A 48 20.40 4.91 -1.91
CA PHE A 48 20.36 5.23 -0.49
C PHE A 48 21.61 6.00 -0.09
N ALA A 49 21.43 7.02 0.74
CA ALA A 49 22.52 7.76 1.36
C ALA A 49 22.44 7.64 2.88
N ALA A 50 23.55 7.33 3.52
CA ALA A 50 23.63 7.39 4.98
C ALA A 50 23.65 8.85 5.45
N GLY A 51 22.88 9.13 6.51
CA GLY A 51 22.71 10.47 7.08
C GLY A 51 22.37 10.42 8.56
N GLU A 52 21.54 11.37 8.99
CA GLU A 52 21.02 11.41 10.37
C GLU A 52 19.98 10.34 10.58
N GLU A 53 19.86 9.86 11.82
CA GLU A 53 18.84 8.87 12.18
C GLU A 53 17.43 9.46 12.04
N THR A 54 16.61 8.80 11.26
CA THR A 54 15.19 9.12 11.07
C THR A 54 14.34 8.03 11.73
N ALA A 55 13.53 8.40 12.72
CA ALA A 55 12.59 7.50 13.35
C ALA A 55 11.21 7.65 12.72
N TYR A 56 10.54 6.53 12.52
CA TYR A 56 9.16 6.46 12.03
C TYR A 56 8.23 6.00 13.13
N ILE A 57 7.04 6.60 13.15
CA ILE A 57 5.96 6.25 14.07
C ILE A 57 4.73 5.78 13.31
N LEU A 58 3.94 4.99 14.01
CA LEU A 58 2.59 4.62 13.63
C LEU A 58 1.60 5.40 14.48
N CYS A 59 0.64 6.08 13.83
CA CYS A 59 -0.52 6.66 14.50
C CYS A 59 -1.74 5.79 14.19
N GLU A 60 -2.30 5.18 15.24
CA GLU A 60 -3.40 4.23 15.13
C GLU A 60 -4.74 4.96 15.21
N GLY A 61 -5.59 4.76 14.21
CA GLY A 61 -6.99 5.20 14.22
C GLY A 61 -7.86 4.32 15.11
N LYS A 62 -9.17 4.54 15.02
CA LYS A 62 -10.14 3.89 15.92
C LYS A 62 -10.80 2.66 15.34
N SER A 63 -10.60 2.38 14.03
CA SER A 63 -11.18 1.24 13.35
C SER A 63 -10.53 -0.08 13.77
N ASP A 64 -11.25 -1.19 13.60
CA ASP A 64 -10.69 -2.52 13.85
C ASP A 64 -9.55 -2.84 12.88
N GLY A 65 -9.64 -2.34 11.62
CA GLY A 65 -8.55 -2.45 10.65
C GLY A 65 -7.29 -1.69 11.08
N ALA A 66 -7.43 -0.49 11.65
CA ALA A 66 -6.31 0.27 12.20
C ALA A 66 -5.62 -0.49 13.34
N LYS A 67 -6.39 -1.06 14.27
CA LYS A 67 -5.87 -1.90 15.34
C LYS A 67 -5.19 -3.15 14.82
N ALA A 68 -5.80 -3.81 13.84
CA ALA A 68 -5.25 -5.03 13.22
C ALA A 68 -3.88 -4.74 12.62
N LEU A 69 -3.75 -3.68 11.81
CA LEU A 69 -2.49 -3.29 11.20
C LEU A 69 -1.45 -2.86 12.26
N SER A 70 -1.87 -2.10 13.27
CA SER A 70 -1.01 -1.67 14.37
C SER A 70 -0.41 -2.85 15.14
N ILE A 71 -1.24 -3.81 15.55
CA ILE A 71 -0.78 -5.01 16.25
C ILE A 71 0.16 -5.82 15.37
N TRP A 72 -0.20 -6.01 14.09
CA TRP A 72 0.61 -6.79 13.15
C TRP A 72 1.97 -6.13 12.87
N LEU A 73 2.00 -4.82 12.61
CA LEU A 73 3.25 -4.07 12.37
C LEU A 73 4.18 -4.12 13.58
N ARG A 74 3.62 -3.99 14.80
CA ARG A 74 4.38 -4.02 16.06
C ARG A 74 4.72 -5.43 16.55
N SER A 75 4.44 -6.45 15.76
CA SER A 75 4.81 -7.85 15.98
C SER A 75 5.56 -8.40 14.76
N SER A 76 4.88 -9.07 13.86
CA SER A 76 5.46 -9.68 12.66
C SER A 76 6.07 -8.68 11.69
N GLY A 77 5.52 -7.45 11.60
CA GLY A 77 6.07 -6.38 10.79
C GLY A 77 7.44 -5.92 11.26
N MET A 78 7.64 -5.82 12.58
CA MET A 78 8.99 -5.53 13.14
C MET A 78 10.00 -6.63 12.80
N ASP A 79 9.62 -7.91 12.89
CA ASP A 79 10.51 -9.01 12.51
C ASP A 79 10.94 -8.92 11.03
N ALA A 80 10.00 -8.55 10.16
CA ALA A 80 10.28 -8.33 8.76
C ALA A 80 11.20 -7.11 8.53
N ALA A 81 11.02 -6.03 9.28
CA ALA A 81 11.86 -4.83 9.17
C ALA A 81 13.29 -5.06 9.64
N GLU A 82 13.49 -5.84 10.71
CA GLU A 82 14.81 -6.16 11.26
C GLU A 82 15.71 -6.90 10.23
N SER A 83 15.08 -7.68 9.34
CA SER A 83 15.78 -8.43 8.29
C SER A 83 15.71 -7.77 6.91
N PHE A 84 15.04 -6.63 6.79
CA PHE A 84 14.81 -6.00 5.49
C PHE A 84 16.08 -5.34 4.94
N VAL A 85 16.57 -5.86 3.81
CA VAL A 85 17.69 -5.33 3.05
C VAL A 85 17.17 -4.93 1.67
N PRO A 86 16.97 -3.63 1.39
CA PRO A 86 16.51 -3.20 0.07
C PRO A 86 17.63 -3.33 -0.98
N ASP A 87 17.24 -3.38 -2.24
CA ASP A 87 18.19 -3.36 -3.34
C ASP A 87 19.08 -2.11 -3.28
N GLY A 88 20.39 -2.31 -3.26
CA GLY A 88 21.38 -1.23 -3.18
C GLY A 88 21.99 -1.03 -1.80
N LEU A 89 21.57 -1.80 -0.79
CA LEU A 89 22.25 -1.89 0.51
C LEU A 89 22.76 -3.32 0.76
N ASP A 90 23.85 -3.41 1.53
CA ASP A 90 24.47 -4.69 1.93
C ASP A 90 24.09 -5.11 3.37
N ALA A 91 23.25 -4.32 4.05
CA ALA A 91 22.87 -4.53 5.43
C ALA A 91 21.40 -4.13 5.65
N PRO A 92 20.77 -4.62 6.73
CA PRO A 92 19.41 -4.21 7.08
C PRO A 92 19.27 -2.69 7.17
N MET A 93 18.22 -2.17 6.57
CA MET A 93 17.96 -0.73 6.51
C MET A 93 17.45 -0.18 7.83
N TYR A 94 16.70 -0.97 8.58
CA TYR A 94 15.99 -0.50 9.76
C TYR A 94 16.54 -1.10 11.04
N THR A 95 16.46 -0.28 12.09
CA THR A 95 16.65 -0.69 13.48
C THR A 95 15.31 -0.61 14.22
N LEU A 96 15.11 -1.55 15.14
CA LEU A 96 13.90 -1.58 15.94
C LEU A 96 14.05 -0.71 17.20
N PRO A 97 12.99 0.01 17.59
CA PRO A 97 12.97 0.71 18.87
C PRO A 97 13.03 -0.29 20.03
N ALA A 98 13.54 0.16 21.16
CA ALA A 98 13.47 -0.60 22.42
C ALA A 98 12.04 -0.62 23.00
N ALA A 99 11.03 -0.64 22.16
CA ALA A 99 9.64 -0.63 22.54
C ALA A 99 9.09 -2.05 22.74
N GLU A 100 8.12 -2.19 23.60
CA GLU A 100 7.42 -3.47 23.77
C GLU A 100 6.67 -3.83 22.48
N ARG A 101 6.85 -5.07 22.05
CA ARG A 101 6.06 -5.65 20.95
C ARG A 101 4.59 -5.68 21.35
N ALA A 102 3.71 -5.49 20.38
CA ALA A 102 2.29 -5.60 20.64
C ALA A 102 1.92 -7.03 21.06
N LEU A 103 1.27 -7.14 22.20
CA LEU A 103 0.66 -8.37 22.67
C LEU A 103 -0.85 -8.17 22.57
N GLY A 104 -1.50 -8.88 21.66
CA GLY A 104 -2.95 -8.77 21.51
C GLY A 104 -3.47 -9.63 20.38
N GLU A 105 -4.76 -9.89 20.43
CA GLU A 105 -5.46 -10.58 19.36
C GLU A 105 -5.76 -9.57 18.23
N ILE A 106 -5.42 -9.95 17.01
CA ILE A 106 -5.73 -9.15 15.82
C ILE A 106 -7.24 -9.28 15.58
N PRO A 107 -8.00 -8.17 15.51
CA PRO A 107 -9.41 -8.22 15.15
C PRO A 107 -9.62 -8.94 13.81
N ALA A 108 -10.67 -9.74 13.72
CA ALA A 108 -10.99 -10.45 12.48
C ALA A 108 -11.52 -9.48 11.42
N ALA A 109 -11.07 -9.63 10.19
CA ALA A 109 -11.62 -8.89 9.06
C ALA A 109 -13.05 -9.36 8.74
N THR A 110 -13.95 -8.41 8.49
CA THR A 110 -15.32 -8.67 7.99
C THR A 110 -15.49 -8.00 6.63
N ASP A 111 -16.53 -8.35 5.88
CA ASP A 111 -16.77 -7.72 4.58
C ASP A 111 -16.96 -6.19 4.67
N GLU A 112 -17.37 -5.68 5.84
CA GLU A 112 -17.60 -4.26 6.09
C GLU A 112 -16.33 -3.53 6.58
N THR A 113 -15.42 -4.23 7.27
CA THR A 113 -14.28 -3.63 7.96
C THR A 113 -12.93 -3.99 7.37
N ARG A 114 -12.87 -4.81 6.31
CA ARG A 114 -11.62 -5.35 5.78
C ARG A 114 -10.72 -4.35 5.06
N HIS A 115 -11.23 -3.19 4.67
CA HIS A 115 -10.42 -2.15 4.03
C HIS A 115 -9.76 -1.28 5.08
N VAL A 116 -8.44 -1.10 4.97
CA VAL A 116 -7.62 -0.26 5.84
C VAL A 116 -6.89 0.77 5.01
N ARG A 117 -7.19 2.04 5.21
CA ARG A 117 -6.55 3.15 4.49
C ARG A 117 -5.29 3.56 5.24
N VAL A 118 -4.16 3.41 4.58
CA VAL A 118 -2.82 3.67 5.12
C VAL A 118 -2.22 4.89 4.44
N ALA A 119 -2.00 5.95 5.18
CA ALA A 119 -1.21 7.08 4.71
C ALA A 119 0.24 6.94 5.18
N ALA A 120 1.20 7.00 4.27
CA ALA A 120 2.60 6.78 4.58
C ALA A 120 3.49 7.91 4.06
N ASP A 121 4.58 8.17 4.78
CA ASP A 121 5.65 9.04 4.31
C ASP A 121 6.25 8.50 3.00
N THR A 122 6.51 9.40 2.06
CA THR A 122 7.01 9.04 0.72
C THR A 122 8.31 8.25 0.79
N GLU A 123 9.26 8.62 1.67
CA GLU A 123 10.53 7.89 1.79
C GLU A 123 10.31 6.46 2.34
N LEU A 124 9.33 6.28 3.23
CA LEU A 124 8.98 4.94 3.73
C LEU A 124 8.40 4.06 2.62
N LEU A 125 7.61 4.63 1.71
CA LEU A 125 7.13 3.92 0.52
C LEU A 125 8.28 3.60 -0.43
N GLU A 126 9.12 4.59 -0.76
CA GLU A 126 10.23 4.45 -1.72
C GLU A 126 11.34 3.52 -1.22
N SER A 127 11.47 3.35 0.10
CA SER A 127 12.38 2.35 0.68
C SER A 127 12.04 0.91 0.31
N GLY A 128 10.78 0.66 -0.09
CA GLY A 128 10.28 -0.67 -0.45
C GLY A 128 9.76 -1.50 0.72
N ILE A 129 9.89 -1.07 1.97
CA ILE A 129 9.42 -1.84 3.13
C ILE A 129 7.91 -2.09 3.10
N LEU A 130 7.13 -1.13 2.60
CA LEU A 130 5.68 -1.27 2.51
C LEU A 130 5.27 -2.35 1.50
N ALA A 131 6.07 -2.59 0.46
CA ALA A 131 5.86 -3.69 -0.48
C ALA A 131 6.08 -5.08 0.17
N VAL A 132 6.79 -5.13 1.30
CA VAL A 132 6.95 -6.35 2.11
C VAL A 132 5.85 -6.44 3.17
N TRP A 133 5.60 -5.35 3.88
CA TRP A 133 4.65 -5.33 4.99
C TRP A 133 3.21 -5.56 4.57
N LEU A 134 2.72 -4.81 3.58
CA LEU A 134 1.29 -4.83 3.27
C LEU A 134 0.81 -6.17 2.71
N PRO A 135 1.46 -6.81 1.73
CA PRO A 135 1.03 -8.13 1.27
C PRO A 135 1.12 -9.21 2.36
N ALA A 136 2.11 -9.13 3.25
CA ALA A 136 2.24 -10.07 4.35
C ALA A 136 1.13 -9.87 5.39
N PHE A 137 0.77 -8.63 5.70
CA PHE A 137 -0.38 -8.28 6.54
C PHE A 137 -1.69 -8.80 5.96
N GLU A 138 -1.95 -8.51 4.69
CA GLU A 138 -3.16 -8.96 3.98
C GLU A 138 -3.29 -10.49 3.99
N SER A 139 -2.19 -11.17 3.68
CA SER A 139 -2.14 -12.65 3.68
C SER A 139 -2.38 -13.24 5.07
N ALA A 140 -1.87 -12.59 6.12
CA ALA A 140 -1.97 -13.10 7.49
C ALA A 140 -3.32 -12.82 8.14
N THR A 141 -4.03 -11.76 7.71
CA THR A 141 -5.18 -11.24 8.46
C THR A 141 -6.48 -11.21 7.67
N GLY A 142 -6.40 -11.25 6.33
CA GLY A 142 -7.56 -11.11 5.45
C GLY A 142 -8.04 -9.65 5.26
N TYR A 143 -7.37 -8.67 5.85
CA TYR A 143 -7.59 -7.27 5.53
C TYR A 143 -7.02 -6.92 4.15
N ILE A 144 -7.44 -5.79 3.60
CA ILE A 144 -6.96 -5.21 2.35
C ILE A 144 -6.42 -3.82 2.68
N ALA A 145 -5.15 -3.57 2.44
CA ALA A 145 -4.52 -2.30 2.70
C ALA A 145 -4.53 -1.40 1.45
N GLU A 146 -5.17 -0.25 1.58
CA GLU A 146 -5.18 0.79 0.55
C GLU A 146 -4.17 1.87 0.95
N ILE A 147 -3.08 1.99 0.18
CA ILE A 147 -2.00 2.90 0.51
C ILE A 147 -2.00 4.12 -0.39
N TYR A 148 -1.71 5.26 0.21
CA TYR A 148 -1.26 6.47 -0.48
C TYR A 148 -0.10 7.09 0.29
N ALA A 149 0.79 7.76 -0.43
CA ALA A 149 1.97 8.35 0.16
C ALA A 149 1.99 9.87 -0.07
N GLY A 150 2.64 10.56 0.84
CA GLY A 150 2.79 11.99 0.77
C GLY A 150 3.85 12.50 1.74
N ASP A 151 4.18 13.78 1.60
CA ASP A 151 5.00 14.48 2.57
C ASP A 151 4.22 14.78 3.87
N ALA A 152 4.90 15.33 4.87
CA ALA A 152 4.30 15.67 6.16
C ALA A 152 3.05 16.55 6.06
N SER A 153 2.97 17.44 5.07
CA SER A 153 1.84 18.36 4.88
C SER A 153 0.61 17.62 4.36
N VAL A 154 0.82 16.70 3.43
CA VAL A 154 -0.23 15.81 2.89
C VAL A 154 -0.74 14.90 4.00
N LEU A 155 0.16 14.23 4.73
CA LEU A 155 -0.21 13.36 5.84
C LEU A 155 -0.98 14.10 6.94
N ALA A 156 -0.60 15.35 7.23
CA ALA A 156 -1.33 16.19 8.19
C ALA A 156 -2.74 16.53 7.71
N ALA A 157 -2.93 16.82 6.42
CA ALA A 157 -4.23 17.09 5.83
C ALA A 157 -5.15 15.88 5.87
N GLU A 158 -4.64 14.70 5.50
CA GLU A 158 -5.36 13.42 5.56
C GLU A 158 -5.76 13.07 7.00
N ALA A 159 -4.84 13.30 7.94
CA ALA A 159 -5.10 13.10 9.36
C ALA A 159 -6.22 14.01 9.86
N ALA A 160 -6.22 15.28 9.46
CA ALA A 160 -7.24 16.24 9.86
C ALA A 160 -8.62 15.91 9.27
N ALA A 161 -8.65 15.40 8.04
CA ALA A 161 -9.86 14.96 7.36
C ALA A 161 -10.42 13.63 7.90
N GLY A 162 -9.58 12.82 8.60
CA GLY A 162 -9.94 11.47 9.03
C GLY A 162 -10.03 10.48 7.85
N GLU A 163 -9.32 10.78 6.76
CA GLU A 163 -9.35 9.96 5.54
C GLU A 163 -8.48 8.71 5.65
N ALA A 164 -7.47 8.70 6.55
CA ALA A 164 -6.63 7.55 6.81
C ALA A 164 -7.02 6.84 8.12
N ASP A 165 -6.99 5.52 8.10
CA ASP A 165 -7.13 4.69 9.29
C ASP A 165 -5.82 4.60 10.07
N VAL A 166 -4.69 4.60 9.37
CA VAL A 166 -3.34 4.54 9.95
C VAL A 166 -2.42 5.53 9.24
N LEU A 167 -1.60 6.23 10.04
CA LEU A 167 -0.52 7.06 9.51
C LEU A 167 0.84 6.42 9.86
N LEU A 168 1.71 6.34 8.86
CA LEU A 168 3.11 5.93 9.00
C LEU A 168 3.98 7.12 8.60
N MET A 169 4.61 7.78 9.57
CA MET A 169 5.27 9.06 9.32
C MET A 169 6.55 9.23 10.11
N LYS A 170 7.35 10.21 9.73
CA LYS A 170 8.53 10.58 10.52
C LYS A 170 8.12 11.12 11.89
N LYS A 171 8.80 10.67 12.93
CA LYS A 171 8.55 11.12 14.32
C LYS A 171 8.74 12.64 14.47
N ALA A 172 9.69 13.21 13.75
CA ALA A 172 9.95 14.65 13.76
C ALA A 172 8.73 15.46 13.28
N ASP A 173 7.96 14.93 12.35
CA ASP A 173 6.80 15.60 11.74
C ASP A 173 5.52 15.42 12.56
N ALA A 174 5.53 14.54 13.54
CA ALA A 174 4.35 14.26 14.37
C ALA A 174 3.82 15.48 15.14
N SER A 175 4.67 16.48 15.40
CA SER A 175 4.28 17.74 16.06
C SER A 175 3.35 18.58 15.15
N ALA A 176 3.46 18.46 13.83
CA ALA A 176 2.62 19.16 12.87
C ALA A 176 1.16 18.67 12.90
N LEU A 177 0.92 17.47 13.42
CA LEU A 177 -0.40 16.85 13.48
C LEU A 177 -1.31 17.46 14.57
N GLY A 178 -0.78 18.29 15.46
CA GLY A 178 -1.54 18.95 16.52
C GLY A 178 -2.32 17.97 17.42
N THR A 179 -3.52 18.38 17.86
CA THR A 179 -4.42 17.51 18.63
C THR A 179 -5.25 16.68 17.67
N MET A 180 -4.81 15.45 17.41
CA MET A 180 -5.51 14.54 16.51
C MET A 180 -6.63 13.79 17.22
N THR A 181 -7.86 14.19 16.96
CA THR A 181 -9.05 13.55 17.55
C THR A 181 -9.38 12.20 16.92
N HIS A 182 -8.86 11.94 15.72
CA HIS A 182 -9.14 10.72 14.93
C HIS A 182 -8.24 9.55 15.32
N TYR A 183 -7.05 9.83 15.89
CA TYR A 183 -6.08 8.80 16.26
C TYR A 183 -6.02 8.63 17.78
N GLY A 184 -5.97 7.37 18.22
CA GLY A 184 -5.99 7.03 19.63
C GLY A 184 -4.59 6.89 20.23
N ALA A 185 -3.69 6.26 19.54
CA ALA A 185 -2.36 5.93 20.03
C ALA A 185 -1.27 6.19 18.99
N ARG A 186 -0.05 6.42 19.50
CA ARG A 186 1.17 6.57 18.69
C ARG A 186 2.21 5.61 19.19
N TYR A 187 2.89 4.94 18.27
CA TYR A 187 3.90 3.94 18.59
C TYR A 187 5.16 4.18 17.77
N ASP A 188 6.32 4.07 18.39
CA ASP A 188 7.59 4.01 17.67
C ASP A 188 7.61 2.69 16.87
N LEU A 189 7.95 2.76 15.59
CA LEU A 189 7.87 1.62 14.69
C LEU A 189 9.25 1.12 14.26
N VAL A 190 10.01 1.95 13.59
CA VAL A 190 11.38 1.66 13.12
C VAL A 190 12.20 2.94 13.06
N SER A 191 13.53 2.83 13.04
CA SER A 191 14.42 3.93 12.66
C SER A 191 15.43 3.50 11.61
N THR A 192 15.98 4.45 10.87
CA THR A 192 17.00 4.24 9.85
C THR A 192 17.95 5.41 9.80
N ILE A 193 19.20 5.14 9.43
CA ILE A 193 20.19 6.17 9.08
C ILE A 193 20.28 6.41 7.56
N TYR A 194 19.46 5.72 6.77
CA TYR A 194 19.45 5.83 5.31
C TYR A 194 18.25 6.65 4.85
N SER A 195 18.48 7.54 3.89
CA SER A 195 17.43 8.23 3.13
C SER A 195 17.48 7.82 1.67
N VAL A 196 16.33 7.83 1.01
CA VAL A 196 16.21 7.61 -0.44
C VAL A 196 16.62 8.89 -1.17
N ILE A 197 17.45 8.79 -2.24
CA ILE A 197 17.97 9.90 -3.02
C ILE A 197 17.75 9.72 -4.53
#